data_d8cc15cad5c2f3ea54eb21b6093d8c5a
#
_entry.id   d8cc15cad5c2f3ea54eb21b6093d8c5a
#
_cell.length_a   1.000
_cell.length_b   1.000
_cell.length_c   1.000
_cell.angle_alpha   90.00
_cell.angle_beta   90.00
_cell.angle_gamma   90.00
#
_symmetry.space_group_name_H-M   'P 1'
#
loop_
_entity.id
_entity.type
_entity.pdbx_description
1 polymer ?
#
loop_
_entity_poly.entity_id
_entity_poly.type
_entity_poly.pdbx_seq_one_letter_code
_entity_poly.pdbx_strand_id
1 'polypeptide(L)'
;MEVKFYDTVDDALLKFAVIISQSNGKWVFCKHRERDTYEAPGGHREVGEDILETAKRELQEETGAIRFDIKPICVYSVTGENSVNETSEETFGLLCFAEITEFSGKLEREIEKVELMDELPINWTYPLIQPMLIEKYLQIERQSYSQIQMAAKQTIEYIKKTIKPGIDLLEIRKLCEKKLLELGADSFWYWDVGAFVFAGDETTVSVSGKQYLTSDRVIGNNDIITIDLSPRVGNIWGDYARTIIVENGKVVEDIGLIENSEWKRGLLMEDKLHAELLRFAMKETTFEELYYHMNEYIVENRFVNLDFMGNLGHSIVKTKGDRIYIEKGNKTILADVKYFTFEPHIAFPYSKYGY
;
A
#
# COMPACT_ATOMS: atom_id res chain seq x y z
N MET A 1 -7.12 -8.37 -32.58
CA MET A 1 -6.72 -9.13 -31.39
C MET A 1 -7.53 -8.60 -30.20
N GLU A 2 -8.09 -9.48 -29.38
CA GLU A 2 -8.85 -9.12 -28.19
C GLU A 2 -8.28 -9.86 -26.98
N VAL A 3 -8.14 -9.17 -25.84
CA VAL A 3 -7.74 -9.76 -24.55
C VAL A 3 -8.89 -9.59 -23.57
N LYS A 4 -9.31 -10.69 -22.95
CA LYS A 4 -10.35 -10.71 -21.91
C LYS A 4 -9.79 -11.27 -20.61
N PHE A 5 -10.45 -10.96 -19.48
CA PHE A 5 -10.04 -11.40 -18.14
C PHE A 5 -11.19 -12.11 -17.44
N TYR A 6 -10.85 -13.17 -16.69
CA TYR A 6 -11.79 -14.04 -15.99
C TYR A 6 -11.26 -14.33 -14.60
N ASP A 7 -12.15 -14.55 -13.65
CA ASP A 7 -11.74 -14.99 -12.31
C ASP A 7 -11.24 -16.43 -12.35
N THR A 8 -11.98 -17.32 -13.03
CA THR A 8 -11.63 -18.75 -13.19
C THR A 8 -12.18 -19.28 -14.52
N VAL A 9 -11.53 -20.33 -15.03
CA VAL A 9 -12.01 -21.20 -16.12
C VAL A 9 -11.70 -22.65 -15.77
N ASP A 10 -12.16 -23.61 -16.58
CA ASP A 10 -11.72 -25.01 -16.46
C ASP A 10 -10.20 -25.10 -16.70
N ASP A 11 -9.47 -25.76 -15.80
CA ASP A 11 -8.01 -25.91 -15.85
C ASP A 11 -7.54 -26.52 -17.19
N ALA A 12 -8.33 -27.40 -17.79
CA ALA A 12 -8.03 -28.03 -19.08
C ALA A 12 -7.93 -27.00 -20.25
N LEU A 13 -8.52 -25.82 -20.11
CA LEU A 13 -8.46 -24.76 -21.09
C LEU A 13 -7.17 -23.94 -21.00
N LEU A 14 -6.47 -23.95 -19.85
CA LEU A 14 -5.25 -23.18 -19.65
C LEU A 14 -4.08 -23.78 -20.44
N LYS A 15 -3.57 -23.04 -21.42
CA LYS A 15 -2.52 -23.49 -22.35
C LYS A 15 -1.17 -22.85 -22.10
N PHE A 16 -1.10 -21.72 -21.43
CA PHE A 16 0.13 -20.97 -21.19
C PHE A 16 0.03 -20.18 -19.88
N ALA A 17 1.18 -19.77 -19.36
CA ALA A 17 1.27 -18.85 -18.23
C ALA A 17 2.13 -17.65 -18.61
N VAL A 18 1.78 -16.46 -18.12
CA VAL A 18 2.60 -15.25 -18.19
C VAL A 18 2.80 -14.70 -16.78
N ILE A 19 4.03 -14.34 -16.45
CA ILE A 19 4.42 -13.94 -15.11
C ILE A 19 4.88 -12.48 -15.13
N ILE A 20 4.10 -11.58 -14.59
CA ILE A 20 4.57 -10.24 -14.28
C ILE A 20 5.51 -10.35 -13.09
N SER A 21 6.78 -9.93 -13.28
CA SER A 21 7.83 -10.15 -12.30
C SER A 21 8.45 -8.84 -11.85
N GLN A 22 8.77 -8.77 -10.56
CA GLN A 22 9.54 -7.67 -9.97
C GLN A 22 10.70 -8.21 -9.11
N SER A 23 11.74 -7.40 -8.95
CA SER A 23 12.83 -7.64 -8.01
C SER A 23 13.32 -6.30 -7.46
N ASN A 24 13.31 -6.15 -6.13
CA ASN A 24 13.66 -4.89 -5.46
C ASN A 24 12.92 -3.66 -6.03
N GLY A 25 11.62 -3.82 -6.32
CA GLY A 25 10.76 -2.76 -6.86
C GLY A 25 10.91 -2.48 -8.36
N LYS A 26 11.88 -3.11 -9.04
CA LYS A 26 12.09 -2.99 -10.49
C LYS A 26 11.35 -4.09 -11.25
N TRP A 27 10.84 -3.75 -12.42
CA TRP A 27 10.27 -4.72 -13.34
C TRP A 27 11.32 -5.63 -13.91
N VAL A 28 11.02 -6.92 -14.06
CA VAL A 28 11.90 -7.93 -14.63
C VAL A 28 11.37 -8.32 -16.00
N PHE A 29 12.15 -8.06 -17.04
CA PHE A 29 11.81 -8.42 -18.42
C PHE A 29 12.92 -9.25 -19.05
N CYS A 30 12.51 -10.12 -19.97
CA CYS A 30 13.39 -10.95 -20.75
C CYS A 30 13.60 -10.35 -22.14
N LYS A 31 14.81 -10.47 -22.67
CA LYS A 31 15.13 -10.17 -24.06
C LYS A 31 15.61 -11.46 -24.75
N HIS A 32 14.86 -11.89 -25.77
CA HIS A 32 15.21 -13.02 -26.57
C HIS A 32 16.39 -12.69 -27.52
N ARG A 33 17.28 -13.66 -27.78
CA ARG A 33 18.49 -13.44 -28.63
C ARG A 33 18.17 -13.00 -30.06
N GLU A 34 17.07 -13.47 -30.61
CA GLU A 34 16.66 -13.21 -31.97
C GLU A 34 15.79 -11.96 -32.13
N ARG A 35 15.48 -11.26 -31.05
CA ARG A 35 14.57 -10.11 -31.04
C ARG A 35 15.18 -8.91 -30.34
N ASP A 36 14.83 -7.72 -30.80
CA ASP A 36 15.25 -6.46 -30.16
C ASP A 36 14.11 -5.84 -29.33
N THR A 37 13.32 -6.74 -28.72
CA THR A 37 12.12 -6.44 -27.95
C THR A 37 12.16 -7.13 -26.58
N TYR A 38 11.37 -6.64 -25.66
CA TYR A 38 11.26 -7.16 -24.31
C TYR A 38 9.90 -7.84 -24.09
N GLU A 39 9.92 -8.83 -23.20
CA GLU A 39 8.71 -9.57 -22.82
C GLU A 39 8.73 -9.95 -21.34
N ALA A 40 7.54 -10.07 -20.76
CA ALA A 40 7.38 -10.71 -19.46
C ALA A 40 7.61 -12.22 -19.62
N PRO A 41 8.27 -12.89 -18.66
CA PRO A 41 8.49 -14.33 -18.73
C PRO A 41 7.19 -15.10 -18.85
N GLY A 42 7.21 -16.17 -19.64
CA GLY A 42 6.03 -17.00 -19.85
C GLY A 42 6.15 -17.96 -21.02
N GLY A 43 5.38 -19.03 -20.96
CA GLY A 43 5.39 -20.05 -21.99
C GLY A 43 4.23 -21.03 -21.92
N HIS A 44 4.34 -22.08 -22.74
CA HIS A 44 3.28 -23.06 -22.89
C HIS A 44 3.33 -24.16 -21.82
N ARG A 45 2.13 -24.62 -21.45
CA ARG A 45 1.95 -25.73 -20.54
C ARG A 45 2.39 -27.04 -21.20
N GLU A 46 3.25 -27.78 -20.52
CA GLU A 46 3.67 -29.10 -20.96
C GLU A 46 2.62 -30.16 -20.61
N VAL A 47 2.71 -31.33 -21.30
CA VAL A 47 1.76 -32.41 -21.10
C VAL A 47 1.88 -32.98 -19.68
N GLY A 48 0.79 -32.92 -18.93
CA GLY A 48 0.72 -33.41 -17.54
C GLY A 48 1.21 -32.42 -16.48
N GLU A 49 1.61 -31.22 -16.88
CA GLU A 49 2.04 -30.17 -15.97
C GLU A 49 0.84 -29.42 -15.38
N ASP A 50 0.91 -29.04 -14.11
CA ASP A 50 -0.01 -28.06 -13.53
C ASP A 50 0.33 -26.67 -14.03
N ILE A 51 -0.67 -25.81 -14.27
CA ILE A 51 -0.44 -24.49 -14.87
C ILE A 51 0.42 -23.56 -13.98
N LEU A 52 0.38 -23.73 -12.65
CA LEU A 52 1.24 -22.98 -11.74
C LEU A 52 2.69 -23.52 -11.76
N GLU A 53 2.89 -24.81 -11.98
CA GLU A 53 4.22 -25.37 -12.22
C GLU A 53 4.79 -24.87 -13.57
N THR A 54 3.96 -24.76 -14.61
CA THR A 54 4.36 -24.06 -15.86
C THR A 54 4.88 -22.66 -15.55
N ALA A 55 4.11 -21.87 -14.79
CA ALA A 55 4.53 -20.51 -14.44
C ALA A 55 5.86 -20.46 -13.68
N LYS A 56 6.09 -21.38 -12.75
CA LYS A 56 7.36 -21.46 -12.00
C LYS A 56 8.52 -21.88 -12.91
N ARG A 57 8.33 -22.89 -13.74
CA ARG A 57 9.36 -23.37 -14.68
C ARG A 57 9.76 -22.25 -15.64
N GLU A 58 8.82 -21.62 -16.32
CA GLU A 58 9.06 -20.53 -17.26
C GLU A 58 9.78 -19.32 -16.59
N LEU A 59 9.36 -18.97 -15.37
CA LEU A 59 10.04 -17.93 -14.60
C LEU A 59 11.50 -18.28 -14.34
N GLN A 60 11.80 -19.53 -13.97
CA GLN A 60 13.18 -19.98 -13.71
C GLN A 60 14.01 -20.05 -14.97
N GLU A 61 13.47 -20.63 -16.04
CA GLU A 61 14.16 -20.80 -17.32
C GLU A 61 14.50 -19.47 -17.98
N GLU A 62 13.55 -18.52 -18.03
CA GLU A 62 13.73 -17.26 -18.74
C GLU A 62 14.39 -16.18 -17.92
N THR A 63 14.30 -16.20 -16.58
CA THR A 63 14.90 -15.17 -15.72
C THR A 63 16.11 -15.67 -14.92
N GLY A 64 16.28 -16.97 -14.77
CA GLY A 64 17.26 -17.52 -13.85
C GLY A 64 16.89 -17.33 -12.38
N ALA A 65 15.62 -17.08 -12.06
CA ALA A 65 15.14 -16.94 -10.69
C ALA A 65 15.31 -18.24 -9.91
N ILE A 66 15.92 -18.20 -8.71
CA ILE A 66 16.10 -19.35 -7.82
C ILE A 66 15.35 -19.21 -6.51
N ARG A 67 15.07 -17.98 -6.09
CA ARG A 67 14.20 -17.71 -4.94
C ARG A 67 13.18 -16.63 -5.29
N PHE A 68 11.92 -16.97 -5.20
CA PHE A 68 10.82 -16.09 -5.54
C PHE A 68 9.53 -16.50 -4.81
N ASP A 69 8.63 -15.54 -4.67
CA ASP A 69 7.24 -15.78 -4.29
C ASP A 69 6.36 -15.53 -5.53
N ILE A 70 5.57 -16.53 -5.91
CA ILE A 70 4.68 -16.48 -7.09
C ILE A 70 3.23 -16.74 -6.69
N LYS A 71 2.33 -15.92 -7.21
CA LYS A 71 0.88 -16.07 -6.98
C LYS A 71 0.09 -15.87 -8.26
N PRO A 72 -0.99 -16.64 -8.47
CA PRO A 72 -1.94 -16.38 -9.55
C PRO A 72 -2.67 -15.05 -9.33
N ILE A 73 -2.93 -14.35 -10.41
CA ILE A 73 -3.67 -13.07 -10.41
C ILE A 73 -5.07 -13.27 -10.99
N CYS A 74 -5.16 -13.75 -12.22
CA CYS A 74 -6.41 -14.06 -12.90
C CYS A 74 -6.14 -14.91 -14.13
N VAL A 75 -7.21 -15.43 -14.72
CA VAL A 75 -7.15 -16.03 -16.04
C VAL A 75 -7.36 -14.93 -17.09
N TYR A 76 -6.69 -15.05 -18.23
CA TYR A 76 -6.95 -14.20 -19.38
C TYR A 76 -7.08 -15.05 -20.65
N SER A 77 -7.72 -14.50 -21.68
CA SER A 77 -7.75 -15.11 -22.99
C SER A 77 -7.26 -14.14 -24.07
N VAL A 78 -6.79 -14.73 -25.14
CA VAL A 78 -6.41 -14.02 -26.37
C VAL A 78 -7.19 -14.61 -27.54
N THR A 79 -7.83 -13.74 -28.31
CA THR A 79 -8.54 -14.10 -29.54
C THR A 79 -7.94 -13.36 -30.73
N GLY A 80 -7.72 -14.05 -31.84
CA GLY A 80 -7.14 -13.51 -33.06
C GLY A 80 -5.77 -14.09 -33.38
N GLU A 81 -5.38 -14.06 -34.66
CA GLU A 81 -4.11 -14.60 -35.14
C GLU A 81 -2.91 -13.76 -34.67
N ASN A 82 -1.95 -14.43 -34.08
CA ASN A 82 -0.66 -13.85 -33.71
C ASN A 82 0.40 -14.97 -33.62
N SER A 83 1.65 -14.61 -33.25
CA SER A 83 2.75 -15.58 -33.13
C SER A 83 2.57 -16.62 -32.02
N VAL A 84 1.62 -16.44 -31.11
CA VAL A 84 1.31 -17.37 -29.99
C VAL A 84 0.03 -18.15 -30.27
N ASN A 85 -0.86 -17.58 -31.07
CA ASN A 85 -2.14 -18.19 -31.41
C ASN A 85 -2.27 -18.23 -32.96
N GLU A 86 -1.99 -19.40 -33.52
CA GLU A 86 -2.06 -19.63 -34.98
C GLU A 86 -3.51 -19.78 -35.49
N THR A 87 -4.46 -19.94 -34.57
CA THR A 87 -5.89 -20.04 -34.88
C THR A 87 -6.59 -18.78 -34.40
N SER A 88 -7.68 -18.39 -35.03
CA SER A 88 -8.53 -17.28 -34.57
C SER A 88 -9.35 -17.64 -33.33
N GLU A 89 -9.17 -18.85 -32.76
CA GLU A 89 -9.91 -19.31 -31.62
C GLU A 89 -9.43 -18.64 -30.32
N GLU A 90 -10.31 -18.55 -29.34
CA GLU A 90 -9.99 -18.05 -28.01
C GLU A 90 -9.11 -19.05 -27.27
N THR A 91 -7.93 -18.61 -26.83
CA THR A 91 -6.99 -19.41 -26.05
C THR A 91 -6.77 -18.78 -24.67
N PHE A 92 -6.67 -19.62 -23.64
CA PHE A 92 -6.64 -19.19 -22.23
C PHE A 92 -5.26 -19.38 -21.61
N GLY A 93 -4.87 -18.40 -20.80
CA GLY A 93 -3.64 -18.44 -20.02
C GLY A 93 -3.85 -17.99 -18.59
N LEU A 94 -2.93 -18.40 -17.71
CA LEU A 94 -2.85 -17.91 -16.34
C LEU A 94 -1.92 -16.70 -16.27
N LEU A 95 -2.42 -15.59 -15.72
CA LEU A 95 -1.59 -14.44 -15.35
C LEU A 95 -1.15 -14.63 -13.90
N CYS A 96 0.18 -14.60 -13.68
CA CYS A 96 0.79 -14.63 -12.37
C CYS A 96 1.55 -13.34 -12.06
N PHE A 97 1.81 -13.11 -10.78
CA PHE A 97 2.79 -12.14 -10.30
C PHE A 97 3.88 -12.86 -9.50
N ALA A 98 5.15 -12.47 -9.73
CA ALA A 98 6.28 -12.99 -8.97
C ALA A 98 7.16 -11.86 -8.40
N GLU A 99 7.53 -11.99 -7.12
CA GLU A 99 8.59 -11.21 -6.50
C GLU A 99 9.85 -12.07 -6.43
N ILE A 100 10.91 -11.67 -7.15
CA ILE A 100 12.16 -12.43 -7.23
C ILE A 100 13.17 -11.81 -6.27
N THR A 101 13.71 -12.64 -5.38
CA THR A 101 14.71 -12.21 -4.38
C THR A 101 16.12 -12.68 -4.69
N GLU A 102 16.29 -13.68 -5.58
CA GLU A 102 17.60 -14.22 -5.93
C GLU A 102 17.60 -14.81 -7.34
N PHE A 103 18.68 -14.52 -8.10
CA PHE A 103 18.92 -15.01 -9.46
C PHE A 103 20.17 -15.89 -9.51
N SER A 104 20.14 -16.95 -10.33
CA SER A 104 21.29 -17.86 -10.54
C SER A 104 22.41 -17.23 -11.39
N GLY A 105 22.08 -16.18 -12.14
CA GLY A 105 22.96 -15.62 -13.17
C GLY A 105 23.13 -16.50 -14.41
N LYS A 106 22.45 -17.64 -14.47
CA LYS A 106 22.45 -18.53 -15.65
C LYS A 106 21.10 -18.40 -16.34
N LEU A 107 21.14 -18.14 -17.64
CA LEU A 107 19.95 -18.02 -18.50
C LEU A 107 19.92 -19.20 -19.47
N GLU A 108 18.73 -19.63 -19.82
CA GLU A 108 18.54 -20.68 -20.82
C GLU A 108 18.80 -20.16 -22.24
N ARG A 109 18.91 -21.07 -23.20
CA ARG A 109 19.52 -20.86 -24.53
C ARG A 109 18.87 -19.75 -25.36
N GLU A 110 17.59 -19.49 -25.16
CA GLU A 110 16.83 -18.52 -25.99
C GLU A 110 16.90 -17.09 -25.47
N ILE A 111 17.17 -16.92 -24.17
CA ILE A 111 17.26 -15.58 -23.55
C ILE A 111 18.67 -15.02 -23.65
N GLU A 112 18.78 -13.82 -24.19
CA GLU A 112 20.03 -13.07 -24.26
C GLU A 112 20.38 -12.44 -22.92
N LYS A 113 19.39 -11.76 -22.31
CA LYS A 113 19.55 -11.08 -21.03
C LYS A 113 18.22 -10.91 -20.31
N VAL A 114 18.32 -10.77 -19.00
CA VAL A 114 17.26 -10.29 -18.12
C VAL A 114 17.57 -8.86 -17.73
N GLU A 115 16.61 -7.99 -17.80
CA GLU A 115 16.77 -6.57 -17.50
C GLU A 115 15.83 -6.14 -16.37
N LEU A 116 16.41 -5.43 -15.39
CA LEU A 116 15.66 -4.82 -14.29
C LEU A 116 15.43 -3.35 -14.64
N MET A 117 14.18 -2.99 -14.86
CA MET A 117 13.76 -1.67 -15.34
C MET A 117 12.93 -0.92 -14.30
N ASP A 118 13.17 0.36 -14.16
CA ASP A 118 12.34 1.24 -13.34
C ASP A 118 11.01 1.56 -14.05
N GLU A 119 11.04 1.63 -15.39
CA GLU A 119 9.89 1.89 -16.24
C GLU A 119 9.57 0.69 -17.14
N LEU A 120 8.36 0.67 -17.69
CA LEU A 120 7.96 -0.35 -18.66
C LEU A 120 8.67 -0.15 -20.00
N PRO A 121 9.05 -1.23 -20.72
CA PRO A 121 9.69 -1.12 -22.02
C PRO A 121 8.76 -0.46 -23.05
N ILE A 122 9.35 0.25 -24.00
CA ILE A 122 8.61 0.84 -25.13
C ILE A 122 8.45 -0.20 -26.25
N ASN A 123 9.45 -1.06 -26.43
CA ASN A 123 9.51 -2.07 -27.50
C ASN A 123 9.14 -3.47 -26.97
N TRP A 124 7.87 -3.79 -27.03
CA TRP A 124 7.31 -5.07 -26.61
C TRP A 124 7.39 -6.15 -27.69
N THR A 125 7.68 -7.39 -27.29
CA THR A 125 7.50 -8.56 -28.18
C THR A 125 6.01 -8.78 -28.49
N TYR A 126 5.15 -8.58 -27.48
CA TYR A 126 3.69 -8.74 -27.60
C TYR A 126 2.95 -7.43 -27.25
N PRO A 127 3.03 -6.39 -28.13
CA PRO A 127 2.57 -5.03 -27.80
C PRO A 127 1.05 -4.91 -27.61
N LEU A 128 0.27 -5.86 -28.11
CA LEU A 128 -1.19 -5.88 -27.99
C LEU A 128 -1.69 -6.75 -26.83
N ILE A 129 -0.81 -7.45 -26.12
CA ILE A 129 -1.15 -8.38 -25.04
C ILE A 129 -0.51 -7.93 -23.72
N GLN A 130 0.82 -7.93 -23.63
CA GLN A 130 1.52 -7.77 -22.36
C GLN A 130 1.27 -6.43 -21.66
N PRO A 131 1.19 -5.28 -22.34
CA PRO A 131 0.79 -4.03 -21.68
C PRO A 131 -0.59 -4.12 -21.01
N MET A 132 -1.55 -4.84 -21.62
CA MET A 132 -2.89 -5.05 -21.04
C MET A 132 -2.85 -5.95 -19.80
N LEU A 133 -1.98 -6.97 -19.80
CA LEU A 133 -1.79 -7.84 -18.63
C LEU A 133 -1.18 -7.07 -17.47
N ILE A 134 -0.20 -6.20 -17.72
CA ILE A 134 0.40 -5.36 -16.70
C ILE A 134 -0.62 -4.35 -16.15
N GLU A 135 -1.38 -3.68 -17.02
CA GLU A 135 -2.43 -2.75 -16.58
C GLU A 135 -3.48 -3.46 -15.71
N LYS A 136 -3.85 -4.70 -16.06
CA LYS A 136 -4.76 -5.52 -15.23
C LYS A 136 -4.17 -5.80 -13.84
N TYR A 137 -2.90 -6.18 -13.77
CA TYR A 137 -2.20 -6.37 -12.50
C TYR A 137 -2.19 -5.08 -11.67
N LEU A 138 -1.80 -3.95 -12.27
CA LEU A 138 -1.77 -2.65 -11.59
C LEU A 138 -3.16 -2.21 -11.12
N GLN A 139 -4.21 -2.50 -11.89
CA GLN A 139 -5.59 -2.24 -11.49
C GLN A 139 -5.97 -3.04 -10.24
N ILE A 140 -5.68 -4.34 -10.21
CA ILE A 140 -5.96 -5.22 -9.07
C ILE A 140 -5.17 -4.76 -7.83
N GLU A 141 -3.91 -4.40 -8.01
CA GLU A 141 -3.07 -3.89 -6.92
C GLU A 141 -3.64 -2.57 -6.36
N ARG A 142 -4.03 -1.61 -7.22
CA ARG A 142 -4.69 -0.36 -6.78
C ARG A 142 -5.99 -0.63 -6.02
N GLN A 143 -6.81 -1.56 -6.49
CA GLN A 143 -8.05 -1.97 -5.80
C GLN A 143 -7.75 -2.55 -4.42
N SER A 144 -6.72 -3.37 -4.29
CA SER A 144 -6.33 -3.98 -3.03
C SER A 144 -5.86 -2.94 -2.01
N TYR A 145 -5.05 -1.94 -2.42
CA TYR A 145 -4.71 -0.80 -1.54
C TYR A 145 -5.94 0.01 -1.14
N SER A 146 -6.86 0.26 -2.07
CA SER A 146 -8.12 0.96 -1.76
C SER A 146 -8.99 0.16 -0.78
N GLN A 147 -9.05 -1.15 -0.91
CA GLN A 147 -9.83 -2.03 -0.02
C GLN A 147 -9.26 -2.03 1.41
N ILE A 148 -7.94 -2.18 1.57
CA ILE A 148 -7.33 -2.17 2.90
C ILE A 148 -7.45 -0.80 3.57
N GLN A 149 -7.33 0.29 2.82
CA GLN A 149 -7.53 1.64 3.32
C GLN A 149 -9.02 1.88 3.68
N MET A 150 -9.95 1.33 2.90
CA MET A 150 -11.38 1.38 3.21
C MET A 150 -11.71 0.59 4.48
N ALA A 151 -11.07 -0.56 4.72
CA ALA A 151 -11.21 -1.33 5.94
C ALA A 151 -10.78 -0.51 7.17
N ALA A 152 -9.66 0.22 7.08
CA ALA A 152 -9.22 1.13 8.14
C ALA A 152 -10.24 2.24 8.38
N LYS A 153 -10.72 2.91 7.32
CA LYS A 153 -11.75 3.95 7.42
C LYS A 153 -13.04 3.43 8.06
N GLN A 154 -13.54 2.27 7.62
CA GLN A 154 -14.75 1.66 8.19
C GLN A 154 -14.56 1.25 9.65
N THR A 155 -13.35 0.87 10.04
CA THR A 155 -13.01 0.58 11.43
C THR A 155 -13.13 1.83 12.30
N ILE A 156 -12.61 2.99 11.87
CA ILE A 156 -12.80 4.25 12.60
C ILE A 156 -14.27 4.61 12.72
N GLU A 157 -15.06 4.48 11.65
CA GLU A 157 -16.51 4.77 11.71
C GLU A 157 -17.28 3.81 12.64
N TYR A 158 -16.85 2.55 12.73
CA TYR A 158 -17.38 1.60 13.72
C TYR A 158 -17.02 2.01 15.15
N ILE A 159 -15.77 2.39 15.38
CA ILE A 159 -15.28 2.78 16.71
C ILE A 159 -15.94 4.07 17.20
N LYS A 160 -16.14 5.08 16.36
CA LYS A 160 -16.88 6.30 16.70
C LYS A 160 -18.26 5.99 17.28
N LYS A 161 -18.94 4.95 16.77
CA LYS A 161 -20.26 4.51 17.27
C LYS A 161 -20.20 3.67 18.54
N THR A 162 -19.01 3.17 18.88
CA THR A 162 -18.79 2.23 19.99
C THR A 162 -18.22 2.92 21.23
N ILE A 163 -17.39 3.95 21.04
CA ILE A 163 -16.79 4.74 22.12
C ILE A 163 -17.86 5.37 22.99
N LYS A 164 -17.72 5.17 24.29
CA LYS A 164 -18.55 5.78 25.34
C LYS A 164 -17.73 5.91 26.62
N PRO A 165 -18.09 6.81 27.53
CA PRO A 165 -17.46 6.89 28.84
C PRO A 165 -17.45 5.54 29.55
N GLY A 166 -16.34 5.20 30.17
CA GLY A 166 -16.16 3.92 30.88
C GLY A 166 -15.48 2.81 30.07
N ILE A 167 -15.30 2.95 28.74
CA ILE A 167 -14.48 2.03 27.94
C ILE A 167 -13.00 2.37 28.15
N ASP A 168 -12.13 1.35 28.28
CA ASP A 168 -10.67 1.54 28.36
C ASP A 168 -10.01 1.45 26.97
N LEU A 169 -8.75 1.95 26.88
CA LEU A 169 -8.01 1.99 25.63
C LEU A 169 -7.68 0.60 25.12
N LEU A 170 -7.48 -0.39 25.98
CA LEU A 170 -7.18 -1.75 25.58
C LEU A 170 -8.41 -2.40 24.91
N GLU A 171 -9.62 -2.13 25.40
CA GLU A 171 -10.85 -2.58 24.77
C GLU A 171 -11.04 -1.91 23.40
N ILE A 172 -10.80 -0.59 23.30
CA ILE A 172 -10.84 0.13 22.01
C ILE A 172 -9.88 -0.51 21.01
N ARG A 173 -8.62 -0.76 21.42
CA ARG A 173 -7.62 -1.43 20.57
C ARG A 173 -8.12 -2.79 20.08
N LYS A 174 -8.60 -3.65 20.99
CA LYS A 174 -9.13 -4.98 20.64
C LYS A 174 -10.29 -4.89 19.65
N LEU A 175 -11.19 -3.92 19.82
CA LEU A 175 -12.30 -3.69 18.90
C LEU A 175 -11.83 -3.24 17.52
N CYS A 176 -10.83 -2.35 17.44
CA CYS A 176 -10.20 -1.95 16.19
C CYS A 176 -9.58 -3.14 15.46
N GLU A 177 -8.70 -3.88 16.17
CA GLU A 177 -7.98 -5.03 15.60
C GLU A 177 -8.95 -6.12 15.12
N LYS A 178 -9.96 -6.44 15.93
CA LYS A 178 -11.03 -7.38 15.54
C LYS A 178 -11.76 -6.90 14.29
N LYS A 179 -12.12 -5.61 14.23
CA LYS A 179 -12.87 -5.05 13.10
C LYS A 179 -12.05 -5.04 11.82
N LEU A 180 -10.77 -4.74 11.89
CA LEU A 180 -9.85 -4.82 10.74
C LEU A 180 -9.79 -6.25 10.18
N LEU A 181 -9.68 -7.28 11.04
CA LEU A 181 -9.68 -8.69 10.62
C LEU A 181 -11.03 -9.09 10.00
N GLU A 182 -12.17 -8.67 10.57
CA GLU A 182 -13.50 -8.89 10.00
C GLU A 182 -13.67 -8.26 8.61
N LEU A 183 -12.96 -7.15 8.34
CA LEU A 183 -12.99 -6.43 7.06
C LEU A 183 -11.91 -6.91 6.07
N GLY A 184 -11.21 -8.00 6.39
CA GLY A 184 -10.33 -8.70 5.46
C GLY A 184 -8.82 -8.46 5.67
N ALA A 185 -8.40 -7.74 6.70
CA ALA A 185 -7.00 -7.77 7.10
C ALA A 185 -6.62 -9.17 7.59
N ASP A 186 -5.41 -9.62 7.29
CA ASP A 186 -4.86 -10.91 7.78
C ASP A 186 -3.83 -10.72 8.89
N SER A 187 -3.30 -9.52 9.01
CA SER A 187 -2.23 -9.16 9.93
C SER A 187 -2.11 -7.64 10.09
N PHE A 188 -1.11 -7.21 10.87
CA PHE A 188 -0.80 -5.81 11.10
C PHE A 188 0.65 -5.54 10.73
N TRP A 189 0.90 -4.48 9.95
CA TRP A 189 2.23 -4.28 9.38
C TRP A 189 3.24 -3.66 10.35
N TYR A 190 2.78 -2.89 11.36
CA TYR A 190 3.67 -2.14 12.23
C TYR A 190 3.84 -2.82 13.60
N TRP A 191 4.80 -3.75 13.68
CA TRP A 191 5.14 -4.52 14.89
C TRP A 191 3.98 -5.34 15.47
N ASP A 192 3.13 -5.89 14.60
CA ASP A 192 1.94 -6.67 14.96
C ASP A 192 0.95 -5.92 15.88
N VAL A 193 0.99 -4.59 15.87
CA VAL A 193 0.03 -3.70 16.52
C VAL A 193 -0.96 -3.20 15.47
N GLY A 194 -2.22 -3.57 15.60
CA GLY A 194 -3.26 -3.18 14.62
C GLY A 194 -3.86 -1.80 14.87
N ALA A 195 -3.78 -1.32 16.11
CA ALA A 195 -4.25 0.00 16.48
C ALA A 195 -3.40 0.61 17.61
N PHE A 196 -2.90 1.80 17.38
CA PHE A 196 -2.29 2.67 18.38
C PHE A 196 -3.38 3.57 18.91
N VAL A 197 -3.66 3.49 20.20
CA VAL A 197 -4.77 4.22 20.83
C VAL A 197 -4.20 5.01 21.99
N PHE A 198 -4.38 6.33 21.95
CA PHE A 198 -3.98 7.25 23.01
C PHE A 198 -5.18 8.14 23.38
N ALA A 199 -5.25 8.61 24.61
CA ALA A 199 -6.28 9.54 25.02
C ALA A 199 -5.75 10.61 26.00
N GLY A 200 -6.39 11.77 25.99
CA GLY A 200 -6.04 12.90 26.83
C GLY A 200 -4.62 13.38 26.61
N ASP A 201 -3.82 13.44 27.66
CA ASP A 201 -2.42 13.84 27.61
C ASP A 201 -1.49 12.81 26.93
N GLU A 202 -1.89 11.55 26.84
CA GLU A 202 -1.17 10.54 26.07
C GLU A 202 -1.18 10.84 24.56
N THR A 203 -2.11 11.64 24.06
CA THR A 203 -2.16 12.01 22.62
C THR A 203 -0.94 12.82 22.15
N THR A 204 -0.12 13.31 23.07
CA THR A 204 1.17 13.95 22.73
C THR A 204 2.33 12.97 22.60
N VAL A 205 2.11 11.69 22.87
CA VAL A 205 3.17 10.68 22.85
C VAL A 205 3.47 10.24 21.42
N SER A 206 4.74 10.38 21.00
CA SER A 206 5.26 9.79 19.78
C SER A 206 6.15 8.60 20.15
N VAL A 207 5.75 7.40 19.75
CA VAL A 207 6.41 6.14 20.14
C VAL A 207 6.45 5.13 19.00
N SER A 208 7.57 4.41 18.89
CA SER A 208 7.68 3.30 17.94
C SER A 208 6.75 2.15 18.32
N GLY A 209 6.14 1.48 17.35
CA GLY A 209 5.33 0.28 17.60
C GLY A 209 6.05 -0.83 18.37
N LYS A 210 7.38 -0.90 18.29
CA LYS A 210 8.19 -1.83 19.09
C LYS A 210 8.10 -1.55 20.61
N GLN A 211 7.85 -0.29 20.99
CA GLN A 211 7.82 0.17 22.38
C GLN A 211 6.41 0.48 22.85
N TYR A 212 5.43 0.43 21.95
CA TYR A 212 4.05 0.76 22.27
C TYR A 212 3.42 -0.25 23.22
N LEU A 213 2.85 0.27 24.28
CA LEU A 213 1.99 -0.45 25.21
C LEU A 213 0.72 0.36 25.39
N THR A 214 -0.42 -0.26 25.13
CA THR A 214 -1.71 0.39 25.38
C THR A 214 -1.90 0.57 26.87
N SER A 215 -2.22 1.79 27.32
CA SER A 215 -2.48 2.06 28.73
C SER A 215 -3.84 1.51 29.17
N ASP A 216 -4.06 1.46 30.47
CA ASP A 216 -5.34 1.07 31.10
C ASP A 216 -6.27 2.28 31.32
N ARG A 217 -5.98 3.42 30.69
CA ARG A 217 -6.79 4.63 30.77
C ARG A 217 -8.21 4.37 30.31
N VAL A 218 -9.16 4.93 31.05
CA VAL A 218 -10.59 4.86 30.78
C VAL A 218 -11.08 6.19 30.21
N ILE A 219 -11.88 6.14 29.16
CA ILE A 219 -12.44 7.31 28.50
C ILE A 219 -13.47 8.00 29.42
N GLY A 220 -13.30 9.31 29.58
CA GLY A 220 -14.17 10.18 30.34
C GLY A 220 -15.36 10.74 29.53
N ASN A 221 -16.19 11.58 30.21
CA ASN A 221 -17.28 12.29 29.52
C ASN A 221 -16.77 13.37 28.56
N ASN A 222 -15.59 13.91 28.80
CA ASN A 222 -14.92 14.84 27.90
C ASN A 222 -13.49 14.35 27.73
N ASP A 223 -13.18 13.88 26.52
CA ASP A 223 -11.86 13.32 26.22
C ASP A 223 -11.51 13.51 24.75
N ILE A 224 -10.22 13.47 24.44
CA ILE A 224 -9.67 13.45 23.09
C ILE A 224 -8.94 12.12 22.91
N ILE A 225 -9.12 11.48 21.78
CA ILE A 225 -8.59 10.14 21.50
C ILE A 225 -7.95 10.17 20.12
N THR A 226 -6.71 9.73 20.00
CA THR A 226 -6.08 9.47 18.71
C THR A 226 -6.01 7.98 18.47
N ILE A 227 -6.36 7.55 17.27
CA ILE A 227 -6.31 6.15 16.84
C ILE A 227 -5.59 6.10 15.50
N ASP A 228 -4.52 5.32 15.46
CA ASP A 228 -3.76 5.05 14.25
C ASP A 228 -3.81 3.55 13.94
N LEU A 229 -4.23 3.19 12.73
CA LEU A 229 -4.51 1.83 12.29
C LEU A 229 -3.51 1.34 11.26
N SER A 230 -2.98 0.12 11.45
CA SER A 230 -1.97 -0.49 10.61
C SER A 230 -2.40 -1.83 9.96
N PRO A 231 -3.52 -1.91 9.23
CA PRO A 231 -3.98 -3.16 8.64
C PRO A 231 -3.07 -3.64 7.51
N ARG A 232 -3.03 -4.97 7.31
CA ARG A 232 -2.25 -5.62 6.26
C ARG A 232 -3.00 -6.81 5.68
N VAL A 233 -2.81 -7.05 4.37
CA VAL A 233 -3.20 -8.28 3.66
C VAL A 233 -2.03 -8.70 2.78
N GLY A 234 -1.38 -9.82 3.07
CA GLY A 234 -0.19 -10.26 2.36
C GLY A 234 0.91 -9.17 2.37
N ASN A 235 1.28 -8.65 1.20
CA ASN A 235 2.27 -7.57 1.06
C ASN A 235 1.67 -6.17 0.95
N ILE A 236 0.34 -6.06 1.02
CA ILE A 236 -0.38 -4.80 0.90
C ILE A 236 -0.80 -4.36 2.29
N TRP A 237 -0.50 -3.13 2.66
CA TRP A 237 -0.85 -2.58 3.95
C TRP A 237 -1.39 -1.15 3.82
N GLY A 238 -2.23 -0.79 4.78
CA GLY A 238 -2.83 0.52 4.92
C GLY A 238 -2.32 1.23 6.15
N ASP A 239 -2.56 2.51 6.19
CA ASP A 239 -2.21 3.38 7.31
C ASP A 239 -3.29 4.46 7.42
N TYR A 240 -3.88 4.62 8.60
CA TYR A 240 -5.01 5.53 8.76
C TYR A 240 -5.19 5.99 10.21
N ALA A 241 -4.82 7.20 10.48
CA ALA A 241 -4.99 7.83 11.79
C ALA A 241 -6.15 8.81 11.84
N ARG A 242 -6.82 8.92 12.98
CA ARG A 242 -7.84 9.94 13.25
C ARG A 242 -7.91 10.30 14.72
N THR A 243 -8.17 11.60 14.94
CA THR A 243 -8.51 12.14 16.25
C THR A 243 -10.03 12.15 16.44
N ILE A 244 -10.50 11.65 17.58
CA ILE A 244 -11.91 11.56 17.95
C ILE A 244 -12.12 12.38 19.21
N ILE A 245 -13.17 13.21 19.21
CA ILE A 245 -13.55 14.03 20.37
C ILE A 245 -14.79 13.43 21.01
N VAL A 246 -14.74 13.29 22.33
CA VAL A 246 -15.88 12.96 23.18
C VAL A 246 -16.22 14.17 24.03
N GLU A 247 -17.43 14.69 23.92
CA GLU A 247 -17.96 15.75 24.78
C GLU A 247 -19.33 15.37 25.31
N ASN A 248 -19.58 15.65 26.58
CA ASN A 248 -20.82 15.31 27.25
C ASN A 248 -21.21 13.82 27.10
N GLY A 249 -20.21 12.94 27.10
CA GLY A 249 -20.36 11.49 26.98
C GLY A 249 -20.69 10.98 25.58
N LYS A 250 -20.56 11.80 24.54
CA LYS A 250 -20.85 11.45 23.15
C LYS A 250 -19.70 11.82 22.24
N VAL A 251 -19.47 11.01 21.20
CA VAL A 251 -18.57 11.37 20.12
C VAL A 251 -19.16 12.54 19.34
N VAL A 252 -18.35 13.59 19.12
CA VAL A 252 -18.70 14.75 18.31
C VAL A 252 -18.14 14.56 16.91
N GLU A 253 -19.02 14.34 15.93
CA GLU A 253 -18.61 14.10 14.54
C GLU A 253 -18.40 15.38 13.73
N ASP A 254 -19.15 16.43 14.02
CA ASP A 254 -19.04 17.73 13.36
C ASP A 254 -18.10 18.65 14.16
N ILE A 255 -16.93 18.97 13.56
CA ILE A 255 -15.95 19.88 14.17
C ILE A 255 -16.58 21.22 14.56
N GLY A 256 -17.59 21.68 13.80
CA GLY A 256 -18.33 22.91 14.10
C GLY A 256 -19.03 22.89 15.46
N LEU A 257 -19.41 21.71 15.96
CA LEU A 257 -20.14 21.50 17.22
C LEU A 257 -19.24 21.26 18.43
N ILE A 258 -17.91 21.12 18.25
CA ILE A 258 -16.98 20.92 19.36
C ILE A 258 -16.98 22.19 20.23
N GLU A 259 -17.26 22.01 21.54
CA GLU A 259 -17.33 23.08 22.54
C GLU A 259 -15.93 23.47 23.05
N ASN A 260 -15.02 22.52 23.22
CA ASN A 260 -13.64 22.78 23.61
C ASN A 260 -12.89 23.50 22.48
N SER A 261 -12.61 24.77 22.68
CA SER A 261 -12.01 25.62 21.66
C SER A 261 -10.61 25.19 21.25
N GLU A 262 -9.84 24.56 22.14
CA GLU A 262 -8.51 24.03 21.84
C GLU A 262 -8.62 22.81 20.93
N TRP A 263 -9.44 21.83 21.27
CA TRP A 263 -9.68 20.63 20.45
C TRP A 263 -10.22 20.98 19.06
N LYS A 264 -11.21 21.89 19.01
CA LYS A 264 -11.75 22.39 17.75
C LYS A 264 -10.67 22.98 16.84
N ARG A 265 -9.81 23.83 17.41
CA ARG A 265 -8.73 24.47 16.64
C ARG A 265 -7.70 23.46 16.17
N GLY A 266 -7.40 22.42 16.98
CA GLY A 266 -6.48 21.35 16.59
C GLY A 266 -7.00 20.57 15.37
N LEU A 267 -8.25 20.10 15.42
CA LEU A 267 -8.85 19.37 14.28
C LEU A 267 -8.97 20.27 13.02
N LEU A 268 -9.32 21.53 13.19
CA LEU A 268 -9.32 22.49 12.06
C LEU A 268 -7.92 22.71 11.48
N MET A 269 -6.87 22.56 12.30
CA MET A 269 -5.50 22.65 11.79
C MET A 269 -5.13 21.41 10.99
N GLU A 270 -5.54 20.21 11.41
CA GLU A 270 -5.37 18.98 10.62
C GLU A 270 -6.02 19.12 9.23
N ASP A 271 -7.26 19.61 9.17
CA ASP A 271 -7.94 19.85 7.89
C ASP A 271 -7.16 20.85 7.00
N LYS A 272 -6.59 21.91 7.60
CA LYS A 272 -5.77 22.87 6.88
C LYS A 272 -4.46 22.27 6.36
N LEU A 273 -3.81 21.40 7.14
CA LEU A 273 -2.58 20.71 6.75
C LEU A 273 -2.84 19.80 5.53
N HIS A 274 -3.90 19.03 5.55
CA HIS A 274 -4.29 18.21 4.40
C HIS A 274 -4.65 19.05 3.17
N ALA A 275 -5.35 20.16 3.34
CA ALA A 275 -5.66 21.08 2.24
C ALA A 275 -4.39 21.73 1.67
N GLU A 276 -3.45 22.13 2.53
CA GLU A 276 -2.18 22.72 2.13
C GLU A 276 -1.28 21.70 1.40
N LEU A 277 -1.24 20.44 1.87
CA LEU A 277 -0.58 19.36 1.15
C LEU A 277 -1.08 19.28 -0.30
N LEU A 278 -2.40 19.19 -0.49
CA LEU A 278 -3.01 19.09 -1.82
C LEU A 278 -2.75 20.31 -2.70
N ARG A 279 -2.56 21.49 -2.09
CA ARG A 279 -2.22 22.73 -2.81
C ARG A 279 -0.76 22.79 -3.22
N PHE A 280 0.16 22.34 -2.36
CA PHE A 280 1.60 22.45 -2.53
C PHE A 280 2.21 21.32 -3.34
N ALA A 281 1.75 20.07 -3.10
CA ALA A 281 2.35 18.87 -3.68
C ALA A 281 2.13 18.79 -5.20
N MET A 282 3.22 18.83 -5.94
CA MET A 282 3.30 18.60 -7.38
C MET A 282 4.11 17.33 -7.65
N LYS A 283 4.06 16.81 -8.86
CA LYS A 283 4.80 15.59 -9.24
C LYS A 283 6.32 15.73 -8.99
N GLU A 284 6.86 16.90 -9.23
CA GLU A 284 8.27 17.23 -9.13
C GLU A 284 8.69 17.63 -7.71
N THR A 285 7.74 17.84 -6.78
CA THR A 285 8.02 18.18 -5.39
C THR A 285 8.79 17.02 -4.72
N THR A 286 9.89 17.34 -4.06
CA THR A 286 10.65 16.35 -3.27
C THR A 286 10.05 16.17 -1.87
N PHE A 287 10.32 15.05 -1.23
CA PHE A 287 9.95 14.82 0.18
C PHE A 287 10.59 15.85 1.10
N GLU A 288 11.81 16.32 0.82
CA GLU A 288 12.45 17.36 1.60
C GLU A 288 11.76 18.73 1.45
N GLU A 289 11.35 19.12 0.24
CA GLU A 289 10.57 20.36 0.03
C GLU A 289 9.24 20.31 0.76
N LEU A 290 8.56 19.15 0.68
CA LEU A 290 7.32 18.92 1.42
C LEU A 290 7.55 19.01 2.95
N TYR A 291 8.62 18.40 3.45
CA TYR A 291 9.01 18.48 4.86
C TYR A 291 9.19 19.91 5.32
N TYR A 292 9.97 20.72 4.61
CA TYR A 292 10.22 22.10 5.02
C TYR A 292 8.96 22.95 4.93
N HIS A 293 8.24 22.88 3.82
CA HIS A 293 7.03 23.66 3.62
C HIS A 293 5.98 23.39 4.70
N MET A 294 5.70 22.12 4.97
CA MET A 294 4.67 21.74 5.93
C MET A 294 5.07 22.03 7.39
N ASN A 295 6.34 21.85 7.77
CA ASN A 295 6.80 22.22 9.10
C ASN A 295 6.78 23.77 9.30
N GLU A 296 7.13 24.56 8.28
CA GLU A 296 6.99 26.01 8.32
C GLU A 296 5.52 26.42 8.49
N TYR A 297 4.62 25.81 7.71
CA TYR A 297 3.18 26.06 7.80
C TYR A 297 2.60 25.70 9.19
N ILE A 298 3.06 24.61 9.82
CA ILE A 298 2.71 24.25 11.20
C ILE A 298 3.11 25.37 12.18
N VAL A 299 4.36 25.85 12.09
CA VAL A 299 4.89 26.90 12.97
C VAL A 299 4.19 28.25 12.75
N GLU A 300 3.94 28.66 11.50
CA GLU A 300 3.21 29.90 11.16
C GLU A 300 1.80 29.90 11.75
N ASN A 301 1.15 28.74 11.81
CA ASN A 301 -0.17 28.57 12.44
C ASN A 301 -0.10 28.40 13.97
N ARG A 302 1.08 28.58 14.59
CA ARG A 302 1.34 28.50 16.04
C ARG A 302 1.13 27.10 16.63
N PHE A 303 1.45 26.08 15.86
CA PHE A 303 1.55 24.71 16.31
C PHE A 303 3.00 24.23 16.33
N VAL A 304 3.24 23.10 16.95
CA VAL A 304 4.52 22.37 16.94
C VAL A 304 4.30 20.96 16.41
N ASN A 305 5.27 20.43 15.67
CA ASN A 305 5.30 19.05 15.28
C ASN A 305 5.80 18.20 16.46
N LEU A 306 5.05 17.17 16.83
CA LEU A 306 5.32 16.27 17.95
C LEU A 306 6.12 15.03 17.55
N ASP A 307 6.25 14.73 16.26
CA ASP A 307 7.05 13.60 15.83
C ASP A 307 8.52 13.79 16.27
N PHE A 308 9.10 12.75 16.88
CA PHE A 308 10.43 12.84 17.49
C PHE A 308 11.57 13.08 16.48
N MET A 309 11.36 12.76 15.21
CA MET A 309 12.26 13.07 14.08
C MET A 309 11.79 14.28 13.29
N GLY A 310 10.62 14.81 13.60
CA GLY A 310 9.96 15.89 12.88
C GLY A 310 9.44 15.50 11.52
N ASN A 311 9.39 14.20 11.17
CA ASN A 311 8.85 13.75 9.90
C ASN A 311 7.31 13.89 9.87
N LEU A 312 6.73 13.75 8.68
CA LEU A 312 5.30 14.02 8.45
C LEU A 312 4.60 12.86 7.73
N GLY A 313 5.23 11.68 7.76
CA GLY A 313 4.72 10.50 7.07
C GLY A 313 5.81 9.79 6.27
N HIS A 314 5.41 8.77 5.53
CA HIS A 314 6.34 7.89 4.82
C HIS A 314 5.71 7.22 3.59
N SER A 315 6.57 6.62 2.74
CA SER A 315 6.10 5.82 1.60
C SER A 315 5.40 4.54 2.07
N ILE A 316 4.40 4.10 1.30
CA ILE A 316 3.79 2.78 1.43
C ILE A 316 4.48 1.86 0.42
N VAL A 317 5.21 0.88 0.91
CA VAL A 317 6.06 -0.04 0.14
C VAL A 317 5.82 -1.49 0.56
N LYS A 318 6.24 -2.46 -0.25
CA LYS A 318 6.03 -3.89 0.05
C LYS A 318 6.83 -4.35 1.27
N THR A 319 8.07 -3.90 1.40
CA THR A 319 8.98 -4.24 2.50
C THR A 319 9.12 -3.08 3.47
N LYS A 320 8.74 -3.28 4.71
CA LYS A 320 8.77 -2.24 5.76
C LYS A 320 10.12 -1.50 5.85
N GLY A 321 11.24 -2.19 5.64
CA GLY A 321 12.59 -1.62 5.72
C GLY A 321 12.92 -0.63 4.60
N ASP A 322 12.19 -0.67 3.50
CA ASP A 322 12.43 0.15 2.30
C ASP A 322 11.64 1.48 2.34
N ARG A 323 10.94 1.76 3.45
CA ARG A 323 10.22 3.01 3.60
C ARG A 323 11.17 4.20 3.58
N ILE A 324 10.76 5.22 2.86
CA ILE A 324 11.37 6.54 2.89
C ILE A 324 10.40 7.51 3.54
N TYR A 325 10.92 8.52 4.20
CA TYR A 325 10.14 9.43 5.04
C TYR A 325 10.08 10.83 4.47
N ILE A 326 8.99 11.55 4.77
CA ILE A 326 8.88 12.99 4.54
C ILE A 326 9.77 13.68 5.57
N GLU A 327 11.05 13.82 5.27
CA GLU A 327 12.07 14.27 6.20
C GLU A 327 13.16 15.11 5.51
N LYS A 328 13.96 15.76 6.32
CA LYS A 328 15.12 16.54 5.86
C LYS A 328 16.12 15.64 5.11
N GLY A 329 16.57 16.09 3.95
CA GLY A 329 17.59 15.43 3.13
C GLY A 329 17.02 14.41 2.14
N ASN A 330 15.73 14.09 2.19
CA ASN A 330 15.13 13.17 1.24
C ASN A 330 14.78 13.88 -0.07
N LYS A 331 15.57 13.64 -1.11
CA LYS A 331 15.44 14.25 -2.44
C LYS A 331 14.53 13.47 -3.40
N THR A 332 13.91 12.37 -2.95
CA THR A 332 12.98 11.61 -3.78
C THR A 332 11.78 12.50 -4.15
N ILE A 333 11.43 12.55 -5.43
CA ILE A 333 10.27 13.30 -5.92
C ILE A 333 8.98 12.49 -5.71
N LEU A 334 7.86 13.18 -5.54
CA LEU A 334 6.56 12.52 -5.31
C LEU A 334 6.14 11.62 -6.47
N ALA A 335 6.53 11.94 -7.71
CA ALA A 335 6.24 11.12 -8.88
C ALA A 335 6.86 9.70 -8.81
N ASP A 336 7.99 9.55 -8.09
CA ASP A 336 8.69 8.27 -7.96
C ASP A 336 8.11 7.40 -6.83
N VAL A 337 7.14 7.91 -6.07
CA VAL A 337 6.52 7.23 -4.94
C VAL A 337 5.08 6.88 -5.26
N LYS A 338 4.77 5.59 -5.33
CA LYS A 338 3.44 5.12 -5.71
C LYS A 338 2.35 5.53 -4.73
N TYR A 339 2.63 5.36 -3.44
CA TYR A 339 1.75 5.74 -2.33
C TYR A 339 2.59 6.24 -1.16
N PHE A 340 2.10 7.23 -0.47
CA PHE A 340 2.68 7.71 0.78
C PHE A 340 1.60 8.16 1.75
N THR A 341 1.91 8.14 3.03
CA THR A 341 1.08 8.71 4.08
C THR A 341 1.47 10.16 4.34
N PHE A 342 0.53 10.95 4.81
CA PHE A 342 0.77 12.26 5.39
C PHE A 342 0.08 12.29 6.74
N GLU A 343 0.87 12.27 7.79
CA GLU A 343 0.48 11.99 9.18
C GLU A 343 1.06 13.06 10.11
N PRO A 344 0.69 14.33 9.96
CA PRO A 344 1.17 15.34 10.88
C PRO A 344 0.67 15.01 12.29
N HIS A 345 1.58 14.94 13.25
CA HIS A 345 1.27 14.85 14.67
C HIS A 345 1.61 16.16 15.33
N ILE A 346 0.61 16.95 15.68
CA ILE A 346 0.79 18.35 16.07
C ILE A 346 0.16 18.68 17.43
N ALA A 347 0.65 19.73 18.06
CA ALA A 347 0.04 20.32 19.25
C ALA A 347 0.21 21.84 19.29
N PHE A 348 -0.56 22.51 20.12
CA PHE A 348 -0.19 23.85 20.54
C PHE A 348 1.05 23.81 21.44
N PRO A 349 1.92 24.84 21.41
CA PRO A 349 3.01 24.93 22.36
C PRO A 349 2.51 24.81 23.80
N TYR A 350 3.11 23.89 24.55
CA TYR A 350 2.77 23.61 25.95
C TYR A 350 1.38 22.96 26.17
N SER A 351 0.67 22.58 25.13
CA SER A 351 -0.54 21.78 25.26
C SER A 351 -0.21 20.38 25.79
N LYS A 352 -1.17 19.82 26.49
CA LYS A 352 -1.17 18.41 26.85
C LYS A 352 -1.97 17.53 25.88
N TYR A 353 -2.38 18.09 24.76
CA TYR A 353 -3.15 17.39 23.74
C TYR A 353 -2.44 17.45 22.38
N GLY A 354 -2.34 16.27 21.74
CA GLY A 354 -1.88 16.10 20.36
C GLY A 354 -3.04 15.78 19.43
N TYR A 355 -2.88 16.07 18.16
CA TYR A 355 -3.87 15.89 17.10
C TYR A 355 -3.27 15.11 15.95
#